data_60e9893dd7abf599ff1ba72b5faa7881
#
_entry.id   60e9893dd7abf599ff1ba72b5faa7881
#
_cell.length_a   1.000
_cell.length_b   1.000
_cell.length_c   1.000
_cell.angle_alpha   90.00
_cell.angle_beta   90.00
_cell.angle_gamma   90.00
#
_symmetry.space_group_name_H-M   'P 1'
#
loop_
_entity.id
_entity.type
_entity.pdbx_description
1 polymer ?
#
loop_
_entity_poly.entity_id
_entity_poly.type
_entity_poly.pdbx_seq_one_letter_code
_entity_poly.pdbx_strand_id
1 'polypeptide(L)'
;MDKKIILTGDRPTGRLHVGHYVGSLRRRVELQNSGEFDDIFIMIADAQALTDNFENPEKVRQNIVEVALDYLSCGLDPAKSNILIQSMIPELTELTFYYMNLVTIARLQRNPTVKAEVELRKFDKSIPTGFFCYPISQAADITAFKATIVPAGEDQMPMIEQTQEIVHKFNSVYGETLVSPKIMLPENQACLRLPGTDGKAKMSKSLGNCIYLSDTEEDIKKAVMAMYTDPTHLQVSDPGHVEGNPVFTYLDAFCKDEMFAEYCPDYHNLQEMKDHYTRGGLGDVKVKKFLNNVLLETLKPIRAKRDEWEKDIPGVYEILKKGTERAEEVAANTLSEVKNAMKINYFEDAALIAEQTNRFKG
;
A
#
# COMPACT_ATOMS: atom_id res chain seq x y z
N MET A 1 9.51 -5.46 -26.74
CA MET A 1 8.47 -4.81 -25.94
C MET A 1 9.10 -4.44 -24.61
N ASP A 2 8.84 -3.25 -24.12
CA ASP A 2 9.35 -2.84 -22.82
C ASP A 2 8.68 -3.69 -21.73
N LYS A 3 9.47 -4.13 -20.76
CA LYS A 3 8.96 -4.96 -19.66
C LYS A 3 7.90 -4.19 -18.87
N LYS A 4 6.82 -4.87 -18.51
CA LYS A 4 5.79 -4.34 -17.62
C LYS A 4 6.09 -4.80 -16.19
N ILE A 5 6.59 -3.91 -15.37
CA ILE A 5 7.00 -4.22 -14.00
C ILE A 5 6.15 -3.41 -13.02
N ILE A 6 5.56 -4.11 -12.04
CA ILE A 6 4.81 -3.49 -10.94
C ILE A 6 5.70 -3.39 -9.70
N LEU A 7 5.66 -2.21 -9.05
CA LEU A 7 6.03 -2.07 -7.64
C LEU A 7 4.84 -1.55 -6.84
N THR A 8 4.59 -2.18 -5.72
CA THR A 8 3.60 -1.74 -4.73
C THR A 8 4.05 -2.21 -3.34
N GLY A 9 3.44 -1.70 -2.28
CA GLY A 9 3.80 -2.14 -0.93
C GLY A 9 3.06 -1.38 0.15
N ASP A 10 3.31 -1.78 1.40
CA ASP A 10 2.76 -1.15 2.60
C ASP A 10 3.83 -1.01 3.68
N ARG A 11 3.67 0.00 4.53
CA ARG A 11 4.51 0.16 5.72
C ARG A 11 4.05 -0.78 6.84
N PRO A 12 4.95 -1.53 7.49
CA PRO A 12 4.59 -2.45 8.57
C PRO A 12 4.36 -1.70 9.90
N THR A 13 3.33 -0.87 9.93
CA THR A 13 2.96 -0.09 11.12
C THR A 13 1.83 -0.73 11.94
N GLY A 14 1.43 -1.94 11.61
CA GLY A 14 0.39 -2.76 12.22
C GLY A 14 -0.26 -3.69 11.21
N ARG A 15 -1.12 -4.60 11.67
CA ARG A 15 -1.92 -5.50 10.84
C ARG A 15 -2.72 -4.73 9.78
N LEU A 16 -3.01 -5.36 8.65
CA LEU A 16 -3.81 -4.74 7.61
C LEU A 16 -5.32 -4.88 7.91
N HIS A 17 -6.09 -3.90 7.49
CA HIS A 17 -7.53 -3.83 7.72
C HIS A 17 -8.30 -3.91 6.39
N VAL A 18 -9.62 -4.10 6.48
CA VAL A 18 -10.50 -4.23 5.30
C VAL A 18 -10.39 -3.07 4.31
N GLY A 19 -9.99 -1.88 4.77
CA GLY A 19 -9.69 -0.74 3.89
C GLY A 19 -8.47 -0.97 3.00
N HIS A 20 -7.41 -1.64 3.49
CA HIS A 20 -6.27 -2.06 2.66
C HIS A 20 -6.70 -3.14 1.66
N TYR A 21 -7.57 -4.06 2.09
CA TYR A 21 -8.06 -5.12 1.20
C TYR A 21 -8.79 -4.53 -0.01
N VAL A 22 -9.79 -3.69 0.22
CA VAL A 22 -10.58 -3.08 -0.86
C VAL A 22 -9.75 -2.08 -1.67
N GLY A 23 -8.96 -1.25 -1.00
CA GLY A 23 -8.22 -0.17 -1.65
C GLY A 23 -7.00 -0.65 -2.45
N SER A 24 -6.46 -1.83 -2.15
CA SER A 24 -5.17 -2.21 -2.73
C SER A 24 -4.97 -3.72 -2.88
N LEU A 25 -5.13 -4.54 -1.82
CA LEU A 25 -4.72 -5.95 -1.87
C LEU A 25 -5.50 -6.76 -2.89
N ARG A 26 -6.82 -6.60 -2.96
CA ARG A 26 -7.67 -7.27 -3.94
C ARG A 26 -7.18 -7.00 -5.37
N ARG A 27 -6.88 -5.73 -5.67
CA ARG A 27 -6.36 -5.34 -6.99
C ARG A 27 -4.97 -5.93 -7.28
N ARG A 28 -4.09 -6.00 -6.27
CA ARG A 28 -2.77 -6.64 -6.43
C ARG A 28 -2.90 -8.12 -6.82
N VAL A 29 -3.82 -8.85 -6.18
CA VAL A 29 -4.11 -10.25 -6.52
C VAL A 29 -4.69 -10.39 -7.93
N GLU A 30 -5.58 -9.50 -8.34
CA GLU A 30 -6.11 -9.46 -9.71
C GLU A 30 -4.99 -9.23 -10.74
N LEU A 31 -4.15 -8.22 -10.52
CA LEU A 31 -3.01 -7.93 -11.39
C LEU A 31 -2.02 -9.09 -11.46
N GLN A 32 -1.69 -9.71 -10.32
CA GLN A 32 -0.87 -10.91 -10.26
C GLN A 32 -1.43 -12.04 -11.13
N ASN A 33 -2.73 -12.24 -11.10
CA ASN A 33 -3.39 -13.35 -11.79
C ASN A 33 -3.75 -13.03 -13.24
N SER A 34 -3.64 -11.78 -13.68
CA SER A 34 -3.90 -11.38 -15.07
C SER A 34 -2.86 -11.95 -16.05
N GLY A 35 -1.63 -12.21 -15.59
CA GLY A 35 -0.53 -12.65 -16.44
C GLY A 35 0.00 -11.57 -17.41
N GLU A 36 -0.36 -10.30 -17.19
CA GLU A 36 0.02 -9.18 -18.07
C GLU A 36 1.37 -8.55 -17.72
N PHE A 37 1.97 -8.93 -16.59
CA PHE A 37 3.17 -8.31 -16.03
C PHE A 37 4.34 -9.29 -16.01
N ASP A 38 5.52 -8.80 -16.39
CA ASP A 38 6.75 -9.59 -16.44
C ASP A 38 7.33 -9.83 -15.05
N ASP A 39 7.19 -8.84 -14.14
CA ASP A 39 7.65 -8.93 -12.75
C ASP A 39 6.72 -8.11 -11.82
N ILE A 40 6.50 -8.62 -10.62
CA ILE A 40 5.71 -7.94 -9.59
C ILE A 40 6.49 -7.95 -8.29
N PHE A 41 6.81 -6.76 -7.78
CA PHE A 41 7.48 -6.54 -6.52
C PHE A 41 6.50 -5.97 -5.49
N ILE A 42 6.39 -6.63 -4.34
CA ILE A 42 5.50 -6.24 -3.25
C ILE A 42 6.34 -5.99 -2.02
N MET A 43 6.56 -4.73 -1.72
CA MET A 43 7.49 -4.27 -0.70
C MET A 43 6.82 -4.14 0.67
N ILE A 44 7.45 -4.71 1.69
CA ILE A 44 7.21 -4.35 3.08
C ILE A 44 8.19 -3.23 3.41
N ALA A 45 7.70 -1.99 3.44
CA ALA A 45 8.49 -0.77 3.50
C ALA A 45 8.83 -0.40 4.95
N ASP A 46 9.70 -1.19 5.58
CA ASP A 46 10.09 -1.04 6.98
C ASP A 46 11.01 0.15 7.24
N ALA A 47 11.98 0.40 6.37
CA ALA A 47 12.83 1.59 6.45
C ALA A 47 12.00 2.88 6.31
N GLN A 48 11.02 2.88 5.39
CA GLN A 48 10.06 3.97 5.25
C GLN A 48 9.20 4.13 6.52
N ALA A 49 8.81 3.03 7.16
CA ALA A 49 8.02 3.08 8.40
C ALA A 49 8.80 3.71 9.56
N LEU A 50 10.12 3.56 9.59
CA LEU A 50 10.97 4.16 10.62
C LEU A 50 11.04 5.69 10.54
N THR A 51 10.71 6.32 9.42
CA THR A 51 10.74 7.79 9.27
C THR A 51 9.82 8.51 10.26
N ASP A 52 8.78 7.84 10.74
CA ASP A 52 7.81 8.34 11.72
C ASP A 52 7.54 7.37 12.89
N ASN A 53 8.31 6.28 12.99
CA ASN A 53 8.25 5.30 14.08
C ASN A 53 9.66 4.98 14.63
N PHE A 54 10.65 5.86 14.47
CA PHE A 54 12.03 5.61 14.88
C PHE A 54 12.18 5.38 16.39
N GLU A 55 11.30 5.95 17.20
CA GLU A 55 11.29 5.75 18.67
C GLU A 55 10.77 4.37 19.09
N ASN A 56 10.09 3.66 18.18
CA ASN A 56 9.54 2.35 18.47
C ASN A 56 9.85 1.34 17.34
N PRO A 57 11.13 0.98 17.12
CA PRO A 57 11.54 0.05 16.06
C PRO A 57 10.98 -1.36 16.24
N GLU A 58 10.72 -1.77 17.48
CA GLU A 58 10.13 -3.07 17.78
C GLU A 58 8.73 -3.22 17.19
N LYS A 59 7.94 -2.15 17.19
CA LYS A 59 6.64 -2.12 16.53
C LYS A 59 6.78 -2.42 15.03
N VAL A 60 7.75 -1.82 14.34
CA VAL A 60 7.99 -2.06 12.92
C VAL A 60 8.43 -3.50 12.70
N ARG A 61 9.39 -3.98 13.51
CA ARG A 61 9.93 -5.34 13.46
C ARG A 61 8.85 -6.42 13.60
N GLN A 62 7.98 -6.29 14.58
CA GLN A 62 6.90 -7.25 14.83
C GLN A 62 5.85 -7.26 13.72
N ASN A 63 5.62 -6.13 13.07
CA ASN A 63 4.62 -6.02 12.02
C ASN A 63 5.09 -6.45 10.63
N ILE A 64 6.36 -6.81 10.43
CA ILE A 64 6.82 -7.39 9.15
C ILE A 64 6.10 -8.70 8.87
N VAL A 65 6.11 -9.62 9.82
CA VAL A 65 5.45 -10.92 9.68
C VAL A 65 3.93 -10.77 9.62
N GLU A 66 3.34 -9.85 10.38
CA GLU A 66 1.92 -9.57 10.33
C GLU A 66 1.45 -9.15 8.93
N VAL A 67 2.19 -8.23 8.29
CA VAL A 67 1.89 -7.77 6.93
C VAL A 67 2.12 -8.88 5.91
N ALA A 68 3.18 -9.68 6.06
CA ALA A 68 3.44 -10.82 5.18
C ALA A 68 2.32 -11.87 5.25
N LEU A 69 1.85 -12.19 6.46
CA LEU A 69 0.71 -13.09 6.68
C LEU A 69 -0.56 -12.55 6.01
N ASP A 70 -0.85 -11.25 6.17
CA ASP A 70 -2.00 -10.62 5.52
C ASP A 70 -1.90 -10.67 3.98
N TYR A 71 -0.71 -10.45 3.41
CA TYR A 71 -0.47 -10.56 1.97
C TYR A 71 -0.77 -11.97 1.44
N LEU A 72 -0.16 -12.98 2.05
CA LEU A 72 -0.31 -14.38 1.67
C LEU A 72 -1.75 -14.86 1.84
N SER A 73 -2.40 -14.43 2.93
CA SER A 73 -3.79 -14.80 3.24
C SER A 73 -4.79 -14.19 2.26
N CYS A 74 -4.52 -12.99 1.76
CA CYS A 74 -5.33 -12.36 0.72
C CYS A 74 -5.14 -12.99 -0.68
N GLY A 75 -4.15 -13.87 -0.86
CA GLY A 75 -3.94 -14.60 -2.11
C GLY A 75 -2.77 -14.11 -2.95
N LEU A 76 -1.86 -13.29 -2.39
CA LEU A 76 -0.59 -13.04 -3.05
C LEU A 76 0.25 -14.32 -3.04
N ASP A 77 0.65 -14.72 -4.24
CA ASP A 77 1.33 -15.98 -4.52
C ASP A 77 2.84 -15.74 -4.70
N PRO A 78 3.70 -16.26 -3.81
CA PRO A 78 5.14 -16.07 -3.90
C PRO A 78 5.78 -16.73 -5.15
N ALA A 79 5.05 -17.57 -5.87
CA ALA A 79 5.50 -18.09 -7.16
C ALA A 79 5.28 -17.11 -8.32
N LYS A 80 4.46 -16.06 -8.12
CA LYS A 80 4.10 -15.07 -9.14
C LYS A 80 4.54 -13.65 -8.78
N SER A 81 4.79 -13.38 -7.49
CA SER A 81 5.12 -12.05 -6.97
C SER A 81 6.27 -12.14 -5.98
N ASN A 82 7.20 -11.20 -6.06
CA ASN A 82 8.34 -11.12 -5.17
C ASN A 82 7.96 -10.27 -3.94
N ILE A 83 7.72 -10.90 -2.79
CA ILE A 83 7.45 -10.21 -1.53
C ILE A 83 8.79 -9.94 -0.85
N LEU A 84 9.11 -8.67 -0.59
CA LEU A 84 10.45 -8.25 -0.14
C LEU A 84 10.39 -7.32 1.08
N ILE A 85 11.51 -7.26 1.81
CA ILE A 85 11.73 -6.33 2.93
C ILE A 85 12.67 -5.22 2.45
N GLN A 86 12.21 -3.96 2.52
CA GLN A 86 12.90 -2.78 1.99
C GLN A 86 14.31 -2.61 2.58
N SER A 87 14.46 -2.68 3.90
CA SER A 87 15.74 -2.45 4.58
C SER A 87 16.82 -3.47 4.27
N MET A 88 16.45 -4.61 3.70
CA MET A 88 17.38 -5.67 3.33
C MET A 88 17.99 -5.47 1.94
N ILE A 89 17.68 -4.34 1.27
CA ILE A 89 18.20 -3.97 -0.05
C ILE A 89 18.98 -2.65 0.08
N PRO A 90 20.29 -2.72 0.34
CA PRO A 90 21.11 -1.51 0.60
C PRO A 90 21.19 -0.56 -0.60
N GLU A 91 21.03 -1.05 -1.82
CA GLU A 91 21.02 -0.29 -3.06
C GLU A 91 19.99 0.85 -3.05
N LEU A 92 18.84 0.63 -2.40
CA LEU A 92 17.79 1.66 -2.27
C LEU A 92 18.28 2.88 -1.51
N THR A 93 19.11 2.67 -0.49
CA THR A 93 19.70 3.75 0.30
C THR A 93 20.77 4.51 -0.51
N GLU A 94 21.60 3.81 -1.27
CA GLU A 94 22.62 4.42 -2.11
C GLU A 94 21.97 5.23 -3.25
N LEU A 95 20.97 4.70 -3.93
CA LEU A 95 20.17 5.43 -4.93
C LEU A 95 19.51 6.68 -4.34
N THR A 96 18.92 6.56 -3.14
CA THR A 96 18.32 7.70 -2.43
C THR A 96 19.33 8.83 -2.25
N PHE A 97 20.54 8.51 -1.83
CA PHE A 97 21.60 9.50 -1.65
C PHE A 97 21.98 10.22 -2.97
N TYR A 98 22.09 9.46 -4.07
CA TYR A 98 22.35 10.06 -5.40
C TYR A 98 21.21 10.97 -5.85
N TYR A 99 19.97 10.56 -5.65
CA TYR A 99 18.79 11.34 -6.01
C TYR A 99 18.60 12.60 -5.19
N MET A 100 19.09 12.65 -3.94
CA MET A 100 19.11 13.87 -3.13
C MET A 100 19.84 15.03 -3.82
N ASN A 101 20.80 14.75 -4.71
CA ASN A 101 21.51 15.76 -5.48
C ASN A 101 20.67 16.35 -6.65
N LEU A 102 19.56 15.72 -6.99
CA LEU A 102 18.68 16.12 -8.09
C LEU A 102 17.45 16.91 -7.65
N VAL A 103 17.17 16.92 -6.34
CA VAL A 103 15.95 17.53 -5.75
C VAL A 103 16.33 18.65 -4.80
N THR A 104 15.65 19.79 -4.91
CA THR A 104 15.87 20.91 -3.99
C THR A 104 14.95 20.82 -2.77
N ILE A 105 15.38 21.36 -1.63
CA ILE A 105 14.54 21.50 -0.42
C ILE A 105 13.23 22.22 -0.74
N ALA A 106 13.29 23.30 -1.53
CA ALA A 106 12.09 24.05 -1.94
C ALA A 106 11.09 23.20 -2.75
N ARG A 107 11.57 22.20 -3.53
CA ARG A 107 10.68 21.28 -4.25
C ARG A 107 9.98 20.31 -3.30
N LEU A 108 10.70 19.76 -2.31
CA LEU A 108 10.11 18.90 -1.29
C LEU A 108 9.07 19.64 -0.45
N GLN A 109 9.35 20.88 -0.04
CA GLN A 109 8.41 21.71 0.71
C GLN A 109 7.10 22.00 -0.06
N ARG A 110 7.15 22.02 -1.39
CA ARG A 110 5.98 22.24 -2.24
C ARG A 110 5.21 20.96 -2.57
N ASN A 111 5.72 19.77 -2.21
CA ASN A 111 4.99 18.52 -2.44
C ASN A 111 3.72 18.49 -1.57
N PRO A 112 2.52 18.39 -2.17
CA PRO A 112 1.26 18.49 -1.43
C PRO A 112 1.09 17.41 -0.35
N THR A 113 1.54 16.19 -0.65
CA THR A 113 1.42 15.06 0.28
C THR A 113 2.34 15.27 1.49
N VAL A 114 3.59 15.67 1.27
CA VAL A 114 4.53 15.99 2.38
C VAL A 114 3.96 17.11 3.25
N LYS A 115 3.42 18.17 2.64
CA LYS A 115 2.83 19.29 3.36
C LYS A 115 1.66 18.86 4.23
N ALA A 116 0.73 18.10 3.66
CA ALA A 116 -0.44 17.60 4.38
C ALA A 116 -0.05 16.67 5.54
N GLU A 117 0.94 15.80 5.35
CA GLU A 117 1.42 14.90 6.40
C GLU A 117 2.17 15.62 7.52
N VAL A 118 2.99 16.64 7.22
CA VAL A 118 3.65 17.49 8.21
C VAL A 118 2.62 18.19 9.10
N GLU A 119 1.57 18.75 8.49
CA GLU A 119 0.47 19.39 9.21
C GLU A 119 -0.30 18.38 10.10
N LEU A 120 -0.63 17.20 9.56
CA LEU A 120 -1.35 16.16 10.29
C LEU A 120 -0.57 15.66 11.52
N ARG A 121 0.76 15.53 11.40
CA ARG A 121 1.62 15.00 12.46
C ARG A 121 2.07 16.07 13.46
N LYS A 122 1.72 17.31 13.22
CA LYS A 122 2.08 18.45 14.09
C LYS A 122 3.58 18.54 14.41
N PHE A 123 4.41 18.27 13.40
CA PHE A 123 5.88 18.37 13.57
C PHE A 123 6.38 19.79 13.82
N ASP A 124 5.52 20.81 13.72
CA ASP A 124 5.84 22.24 13.88
C ASP A 124 7.14 22.63 13.14
N LYS A 125 8.20 22.95 13.91
CA LYS A 125 9.49 23.35 13.37
C LYS A 125 10.54 22.23 13.37
N SER A 126 10.22 21.06 13.92
CA SER A 126 11.16 19.94 14.14
C SER A 126 10.84 18.74 13.27
N ILE A 127 10.83 18.94 11.95
CA ILE A 127 10.58 17.84 10.99
C ILE A 127 11.84 16.96 10.92
N PRO A 128 11.74 15.63 11.20
CA PRO A 128 12.87 14.73 11.01
C PRO A 128 13.32 14.71 9.54
N THR A 129 14.63 14.77 9.29
CA THR A 129 15.16 14.79 7.92
C THR A 129 14.72 13.57 7.11
N GLY A 130 14.74 12.37 7.71
CA GLY A 130 14.27 11.16 7.05
C GLY A 130 12.80 11.25 6.61
N PHE A 131 11.94 11.82 7.48
CA PHE A 131 10.55 12.07 7.13
C PHE A 131 10.42 13.10 5.99
N PHE A 132 11.22 14.16 6.02
CA PHE A 132 11.18 15.19 4.97
C PHE A 132 11.67 14.68 3.60
N CYS A 133 12.62 13.75 3.61
CA CYS A 133 13.27 13.21 2.41
C CYS A 133 12.59 11.92 1.87
N TYR A 134 11.56 11.38 2.52
CA TYR A 134 10.96 10.11 2.08
C TYR A 134 10.46 10.09 0.63
N PRO A 135 10.04 11.21 -0.01
CA PRO A 135 9.66 11.17 -1.42
C PRO A 135 10.81 10.80 -2.35
N ILE A 136 12.05 11.13 -1.95
CA ILE A 136 13.27 10.76 -2.70
C ILE A 136 13.56 9.27 -2.51
N SER A 137 13.41 8.77 -1.28
CA SER A 137 13.53 7.33 -0.99
C SER A 137 12.48 6.52 -1.75
N GLN A 138 11.24 6.98 -1.79
CA GLN A 138 10.19 6.33 -2.58
C GLN A 138 10.49 6.30 -4.08
N ALA A 139 11.13 7.36 -4.61
CA ALA A 139 11.59 7.35 -5.99
C ALA A 139 12.71 6.32 -6.23
N ALA A 140 13.61 6.12 -5.25
CA ALA A 140 14.62 5.07 -5.31
C ALA A 140 13.98 3.69 -5.27
N ASP A 141 12.99 3.45 -4.40
CA ASP A 141 12.24 2.20 -4.34
C ASP A 141 11.64 1.85 -5.72
N ILE A 142 11.01 2.84 -6.38
CA ILE A 142 10.33 2.63 -7.67
C ILE A 142 11.33 2.36 -8.80
N THR A 143 12.39 3.16 -8.88
CA THR A 143 13.33 3.12 -10.00
C THR A 143 14.33 1.97 -9.91
N ALA A 144 14.68 1.51 -8.69
CA ALA A 144 15.58 0.39 -8.47
C ALA A 144 15.12 -0.89 -9.19
N PHE A 145 13.82 -1.12 -9.25
CA PHE A 145 13.22 -2.26 -9.92
C PHE A 145 12.80 -1.97 -11.36
N LYS A 146 13.10 -0.78 -11.88
CA LYS A 146 12.63 -0.31 -13.20
C LYS A 146 11.11 -0.43 -13.33
N ALA A 147 10.38 -0.16 -12.24
CA ALA A 147 8.94 -0.27 -12.22
C ALA A 147 8.30 0.69 -13.23
N THR A 148 7.52 0.13 -14.15
CA THR A 148 6.78 0.89 -15.16
C THR A 148 5.41 1.31 -14.67
N ILE A 149 4.86 0.58 -13.68
CA ILE A 149 3.51 0.76 -13.15
C ILE A 149 3.54 0.69 -11.63
N VAL A 150 2.90 1.68 -10.99
CA VAL A 150 2.69 1.72 -9.55
C VAL A 150 1.19 1.79 -9.27
N PRO A 151 0.56 0.67 -8.87
CA PRO A 151 -0.83 0.67 -8.43
C PRO A 151 -0.94 1.43 -7.10
N ALA A 152 -1.64 2.55 -7.10
CA ALA A 152 -1.77 3.40 -5.92
C ALA A 152 -3.03 4.28 -5.98
N GLY A 153 -3.44 4.80 -4.82
CA GLY A 153 -4.50 5.78 -4.73
C GLY A 153 -4.10 7.16 -5.29
N GLU A 154 -5.07 8.00 -5.55
CA GLU A 154 -4.88 9.35 -6.11
C GLU A 154 -3.98 10.23 -5.23
N ASP A 155 -3.99 10.02 -3.92
CA ASP A 155 -3.14 10.72 -2.96
C ASP A 155 -1.63 10.46 -3.16
N GLN A 156 -1.25 9.41 -3.90
CA GLN A 156 0.12 9.10 -4.27
C GLN A 156 0.57 9.76 -5.59
N MET A 157 -0.32 10.43 -6.31
CA MET A 157 0.00 11.10 -7.56
C MET A 157 1.18 12.09 -7.43
N PRO A 158 1.26 12.95 -6.38
CA PRO A 158 2.41 13.85 -6.21
C PRO A 158 3.74 13.13 -5.97
N MET A 159 3.71 11.88 -5.46
CA MET A 159 4.93 11.07 -5.29
C MET A 159 5.40 10.49 -6.62
N ILE A 160 4.48 10.04 -7.46
CA ILE A 160 4.81 9.54 -8.80
C ILE A 160 5.33 10.68 -9.68
N GLU A 161 4.72 11.86 -9.63
CA GLU A 161 5.21 13.07 -10.32
C GLU A 161 6.64 13.43 -9.85
N GLN A 162 6.89 13.40 -8.54
CA GLN A 162 8.23 13.64 -7.99
C GLN A 162 9.25 12.60 -8.50
N THR A 163 8.86 11.34 -8.61
CA THR A 163 9.69 10.27 -9.19
C THR A 163 9.97 10.53 -10.66
N GLN A 164 8.97 10.90 -11.45
CA GLN A 164 9.12 11.25 -12.87
C GLN A 164 10.07 12.45 -13.07
N GLU A 165 9.99 13.46 -12.21
CA GLU A 165 10.91 14.62 -12.22
C GLU A 165 12.36 14.17 -11.95
N ILE A 166 12.58 13.27 -10.99
CA ILE A 166 13.91 12.71 -10.67
C ILE A 166 14.45 11.93 -11.87
N VAL A 167 13.63 11.03 -12.44
CA VAL A 167 14.00 10.26 -13.63
C VAL A 167 14.35 11.17 -14.80
N HIS A 168 13.51 12.14 -15.11
CA HIS A 168 13.78 13.10 -16.18
C HIS A 168 15.08 13.88 -15.95
N LYS A 169 15.29 14.37 -14.72
CA LYS A 169 16.50 15.11 -14.37
C LYS A 169 17.74 14.24 -14.46
N PHE A 170 17.67 13.00 -13.97
CA PHE A 170 18.77 12.05 -14.04
C PHE A 170 19.15 11.77 -15.51
N ASN A 171 18.17 11.34 -16.30
CA ASN A 171 18.38 10.97 -17.69
C ASN A 171 18.90 12.15 -18.55
N SER A 172 18.43 13.38 -18.26
CA SER A 172 18.90 14.57 -18.96
C SER A 172 20.36 14.93 -18.65
N VAL A 173 20.87 14.59 -17.47
CA VAL A 173 22.22 14.91 -17.03
C VAL A 173 23.22 13.80 -17.36
N TYR A 174 22.80 12.54 -17.13
CA TYR A 174 23.70 11.39 -17.16
C TYR A 174 23.43 10.43 -18.34
N GLY A 175 22.37 10.66 -19.12
CA GLY A 175 21.94 9.77 -20.21
C GLY A 175 20.80 8.85 -19.79
N GLU A 176 20.08 8.31 -20.79
CA GLU A 176 18.93 7.43 -20.62
C GLU A 176 19.32 6.16 -19.83
N THR A 177 18.87 6.08 -18.58
CA THR A 177 19.21 5.01 -17.64
C THR A 177 18.00 4.56 -16.84
N LEU A 178 17.27 5.52 -16.26
CA LEU A 178 16.13 5.26 -15.38
C LEU A 178 14.81 5.20 -16.18
N VAL A 179 13.89 4.35 -15.72
CA VAL A 179 12.56 4.17 -16.32
C VAL A 179 11.55 5.04 -15.60
N SER A 180 10.73 5.78 -16.34
CA SER A 180 9.68 6.63 -15.79
C SER A 180 8.44 5.80 -15.46
N PRO A 181 7.98 5.79 -14.20
CA PRO A 181 6.78 5.04 -13.79
C PRO A 181 5.50 5.76 -14.18
N LYS A 182 4.41 4.98 -14.28
CA LYS A 182 3.04 5.49 -14.37
C LYS A 182 2.23 5.03 -13.18
N ILE A 183 1.38 5.90 -12.64
CA ILE A 183 0.40 5.51 -11.63
C ILE A 183 -0.71 4.71 -12.31
N MET A 184 -1.14 3.63 -11.65
CA MET A 184 -2.35 2.89 -12.01
C MET A 184 -3.40 3.14 -10.94
N LEU A 185 -4.37 4.00 -11.25
CA LEU A 185 -5.48 4.28 -10.35
C LEU A 185 -6.47 3.10 -10.34
N PRO A 186 -7.16 2.86 -9.23
CA PRO A 186 -8.22 1.88 -9.15
C PRO A 186 -9.41 2.24 -10.03
N GLU A 187 -10.06 1.26 -10.61
CA GLU A 187 -11.18 1.45 -11.53
C GLU A 187 -12.45 1.97 -10.85
N ASN A 188 -12.65 1.64 -9.57
CA ASN A 188 -13.83 2.06 -8.82
C ASN A 188 -13.43 2.96 -7.64
N GLN A 189 -13.63 4.26 -7.82
CA GLN A 189 -13.29 5.27 -6.81
C GLN A 189 -14.18 5.20 -5.56
N ALA A 190 -15.41 4.72 -5.67
CA ALA A 190 -16.35 4.64 -4.54
C ALA A 190 -15.88 3.67 -3.45
N CYS A 191 -15.13 2.62 -3.82
CA CYS A 191 -14.61 1.62 -2.89
C CYS A 191 -13.25 1.97 -2.27
N LEU A 192 -12.61 3.06 -2.70
CA LEU A 192 -11.20 3.37 -2.41
C LEU A 192 -10.90 3.86 -1.00
N ARG A 193 -11.88 4.43 -0.33
CA ARG A 193 -11.71 5.00 1.00
C ARG A 193 -12.84 4.59 1.92
N LEU A 194 -12.75 3.40 2.48
CA LEU A 194 -13.68 3.03 3.54
C LEU A 194 -13.49 3.99 4.73
N PRO A 195 -14.59 4.59 5.21
CA PRO A 195 -14.56 5.34 6.45
C PRO A 195 -14.26 4.42 7.62
N GLY A 196 -13.77 4.96 8.73
CA GLY A 196 -13.70 4.22 9.99
C GLY A 196 -15.09 3.78 10.45
N THR A 197 -15.13 2.82 11.34
CA THR A 197 -16.40 2.31 11.92
C THR A 197 -17.19 3.40 12.64
N ASP A 198 -16.53 4.49 13.05
CA ASP A 198 -17.13 5.68 13.67
C ASP A 198 -17.84 6.62 12.68
N GLY A 199 -17.68 6.41 11.37
CA GLY A 199 -18.26 7.24 10.31
C GLY A 199 -17.74 8.68 10.23
N LYS A 200 -16.71 9.04 11.02
CA LYS A 200 -16.23 10.43 11.14
C LYS A 200 -14.90 10.66 10.42
N ALA A 201 -14.03 9.68 10.47
CA ALA A 201 -12.69 9.79 9.96
C ALA A 201 -12.36 8.62 9.03
N LYS A 202 -11.27 8.75 8.26
CA LYS A 202 -10.66 7.61 7.55
C LYS A 202 -10.33 6.51 8.55
N MET A 203 -10.48 5.26 8.13
CA MET A 203 -10.03 4.10 8.90
C MET A 203 -8.55 4.27 9.29
N SER A 204 -8.28 4.19 10.59
CA SER A 204 -6.92 4.40 11.14
C SER A 204 -6.69 3.54 12.36
N LYS A 205 -5.55 2.85 12.37
CA LYS A 205 -5.11 2.01 13.49
C LYS A 205 -5.03 2.79 14.82
N SER A 206 -4.55 4.03 14.75
CA SER A 206 -4.41 4.90 15.93
C SER A 206 -5.74 5.38 16.53
N LEU A 207 -6.80 5.39 15.73
CA LEU A 207 -8.15 5.77 16.19
C LEU A 207 -8.97 4.57 16.69
N GLY A 208 -8.48 3.34 16.50
CA GLY A 208 -9.20 2.13 16.90
C GLY A 208 -10.51 1.92 16.14
N ASN A 209 -10.70 2.54 14.98
CA ASN A 209 -11.89 2.49 14.15
C ASN A 209 -11.74 1.56 12.93
N CYS A 210 -10.90 0.52 13.06
CA CYS A 210 -10.61 -0.45 12.01
C CYS A 210 -11.31 -1.79 12.26
N ILE A 211 -11.57 -2.53 11.17
CA ILE A 211 -11.81 -3.98 11.17
C ILE A 211 -10.60 -4.61 10.47
N TYR A 212 -9.82 -5.43 11.19
CA TYR A 212 -8.63 -6.07 10.66
C TYR A 212 -8.97 -7.33 9.89
N LEU A 213 -8.12 -7.71 8.93
CA LEU A 213 -8.29 -8.94 8.15
C LEU A 213 -8.19 -10.19 9.02
N SER A 214 -7.43 -10.10 10.09
CA SER A 214 -7.18 -11.17 11.07
C SER A 214 -8.11 -11.12 12.31
N ASP A 215 -9.12 -10.22 12.32
CA ASP A 215 -10.04 -10.15 13.44
C ASP A 215 -10.91 -11.42 13.55
N THR A 216 -11.19 -11.82 14.79
CA THR A 216 -12.11 -12.93 15.06
C THR A 216 -13.54 -12.58 14.66
N GLU A 217 -14.39 -13.58 14.50
CA GLU A 217 -15.82 -13.37 14.20
C GLU A 217 -16.50 -12.50 15.26
N GLU A 218 -16.10 -12.67 16.52
CA GLU A 218 -16.61 -11.90 17.64
C GLU A 218 -16.16 -10.43 17.57
N ASP A 219 -14.89 -10.17 17.24
CA ASP A 219 -14.35 -8.82 17.07
C ASP A 219 -15.01 -8.09 15.91
N ILE A 220 -15.17 -8.77 14.74
CA ILE A 220 -15.88 -8.23 13.58
C ILE A 220 -17.31 -7.86 13.97
N LYS A 221 -18.04 -8.79 14.63
CA LYS A 221 -19.41 -8.54 15.09
C LYS A 221 -19.49 -7.36 16.05
N LYS A 222 -18.56 -7.28 17.00
CA LYS A 222 -18.49 -6.18 17.96
C LYS A 222 -18.24 -4.84 17.24
N ALA A 223 -17.29 -4.80 16.31
CA ALA A 223 -16.97 -3.60 15.53
C ALA A 223 -18.16 -3.16 14.67
N VAL A 224 -18.81 -4.08 13.95
CA VAL A 224 -19.97 -3.78 13.09
C VAL A 224 -21.16 -3.29 13.92
N MET A 225 -21.48 -3.94 15.04
CA MET A 225 -22.59 -3.51 15.88
C MET A 225 -22.35 -2.16 16.55
N ALA A 226 -21.09 -1.78 16.79
CA ALA A 226 -20.68 -0.48 17.30
C ALA A 226 -20.52 0.61 16.22
N MET A 227 -20.70 0.29 14.93
CA MET A 227 -20.61 1.28 13.85
C MET A 227 -21.59 2.42 14.07
N TYR A 228 -21.26 3.57 13.47
CA TYR A 228 -22.14 4.74 13.40
C TYR A 228 -23.60 4.35 13.10
N THR A 229 -24.51 5.00 13.77
CA THR A 229 -25.95 4.92 13.53
C THR A 229 -26.46 6.30 13.20
N ASP A 230 -27.35 6.43 12.23
CA ASP A 230 -27.94 7.71 11.83
C ASP A 230 -28.68 8.34 13.02
N PRO A 231 -28.26 9.51 13.50
CA PRO A 231 -28.89 10.14 14.67
C PRO A 231 -30.31 10.64 14.40
N THR A 232 -30.75 10.69 13.16
CA THR A 232 -32.12 11.08 12.78
C THR A 232 -33.05 9.88 12.61
N HIS A 233 -32.50 8.65 12.52
CA HIS A 233 -33.25 7.41 12.42
C HIS A 233 -33.44 6.78 13.83
N LEU A 234 -34.27 7.42 14.65
CA LEU A 234 -34.51 7.01 16.05
C LEU A 234 -35.46 5.83 16.17
N GLN A 235 -36.45 5.75 15.31
CA GLN A 235 -37.41 4.66 15.22
C GLN A 235 -37.31 3.96 13.87
N VAL A 236 -37.69 2.70 13.82
CA VAL A 236 -37.66 1.91 12.59
C VAL A 236 -38.52 2.54 11.47
N SER A 237 -39.59 3.26 11.85
CA SER A 237 -40.46 3.98 10.91
C SER A 237 -39.89 5.25 10.34
N ASP A 238 -38.81 5.77 10.94
CA ASP A 238 -38.21 7.02 10.47
C ASP A 238 -37.44 6.81 9.17
N PRO A 239 -37.45 7.78 8.24
CA PRO A 239 -36.56 7.79 7.10
C PRO A 239 -35.10 7.81 7.53
N GLY A 240 -34.27 6.96 6.92
CA GLY A 240 -32.83 6.94 7.20
C GLY A 240 -32.00 7.53 6.07
N HIS A 241 -30.75 7.90 6.34
CA HIS A 241 -29.81 8.43 5.38
C HIS A 241 -28.75 7.37 5.02
N VAL A 242 -28.68 7.05 3.74
CA VAL A 242 -27.67 6.11 3.19
C VAL A 242 -26.36 6.83 2.91
N GLU A 243 -26.43 8.06 2.37
CA GLU A 243 -25.24 8.84 2.07
C GLU A 243 -24.47 9.21 3.35
N GLY A 244 -23.16 8.95 3.33
CA GLY A 244 -22.30 9.16 4.51
C GLY A 244 -22.46 8.13 5.64
N ASN A 245 -23.34 7.15 5.47
CA ASN A 245 -23.51 6.07 6.43
C ASN A 245 -22.48 4.96 6.18
N PRO A 246 -21.52 4.72 7.09
CA PRO A 246 -20.46 3.74 6.91
C PRO A 246 -20.98 2.32 6.70
N VAL A 247 -22.12 1.95 7.29
CA VAL A 247 -22.70 0.61 7.15
C VAL A 247 -23.02 0.33 5.69
N PHE A 248 -23.65 1.29 4.99
CA PHE A 248 -23.96 1.15 3.56
C PHE A 248 -22.72 1.28 2.68
N THR A 249 -21.76 2.13 3.05
CA THR A 249 -20.47 2.21 2.34
C THR A 249 -19.72 0.87 2.36
N TYR A 250 -19.74 0.16 3.49
CA TYR A 250 -19.16 -1.18 3.58
C TYR A 250 -19.97 -2.21 2.77
N LEU A 251 -21.29 -2.13 2.79
CA LEU A 251 -22.12 -2.99 1.94
C LEU A 251 -21.84 -2.76 0.46
N ASP A 252 -21.67 -1.51 0.01
CA ASP A 252 -21.28 -1.19 -1.37
C ASP A 252 -19.93 -1.83 -1.77
N ALA A 253 -19.01 -1.94 -0.82
CA ALA A 253 -17.68 -2.49 -1.07
C ALA A 253 -17.60 -4.03 -1.07
N PHE A 254 -18.46 -4.69 -0.28
CA PHE A 254 -18.33 -6.12 0.01
C PHE A 254 -19.53 -6.97 -0.37
N CYS A 255 -20.74 -6.38 -0.42
CA CYS A 255 -21.96 -7.12 -0.68
C CYS A 255 -22.05 -7.58 -2.13
N LYS A 256 -22.49 -8.81 -2.32
CA LYS A 256 -22.90 -9.37 -3.61
C LYS A 256 -24.37 -9.75 -3.54
N ASP A 257 -25.08 -9.65 -4.66
CA ASP A 257 -26.52 -9.91 -4.69
C ASP A 257 -26.86 -11.35 -4.26
N GLU A 258 -26.00 -12.32 -4.53
CA GLU A 258 -26.20 -13.72 -4.11
C GLU A 258 -26.28 -13.88 -2.58
N MET A 259 -25.66 -12.97 -1.81
CA MET A 259 -25.67 -13.02 -0.34
C MET A 259 -27.02 -12.68 0.27
N PHE A 260 -27.90 -12.00 -0.48
CA PHE A 260 -29.25 -11.69 0.02
C PHE A 260 -30.08 -12.94 0.20
N ALA A 261 -30.01 -13.90 -0.71
CA ALA A 261 -30.78 -15.14 -0.62
C ALA A 261 -30.53 -15.91 0.69
N GLU A 262 -29.31 -15.85 1.21
CA GLU A 262 -28.91 -16.56 2.42
C GLU A 262 -29.10 -15.73 3.70
N TYR A 263 -28.69 -14.46 3.67
CA TYR A 263 -28.56 -13.66 4.88
C TYR A 263 -29.66 -12.61 5.09
N CYS A 264 -30.39 -12.24 4.01
CA CYS A 264 -31.47 -11.25 4.09
C CYS A 264 -32.51 -11.44 2.95
N PRO A 265 -33.25 -12.57 2.93
CA PRO A 265 -34.10 -12.97 1.81
C PRO A 265 -35.31 -12.04 1.54
N ASP A 266 -35.52 -11.04 2.39
CA ASP A 266 -36.52 -10.00 2.16
C ASP A 266 -36.18 -9.04 1.01
N TYR A 267 -34.92 -9.08 0.51
CA TYR A 267 -34.42 -8.22 -0.56
C TYR A 267 -33.68 -9.06 -1.61
N HIS A 268 -33.65 -8.58 -2.84
CA HIS A 268 -32.94 -9.22 -3.95
C HIS A 268 -31.55 -8.59 -4.19
N ASN A 269 -31.37 -7.34 -3.81
CA ASN A 269 -30.14 -6.58 -4.00
C ASN A 269 -29.98 -5.43 -2.98
N LEU A 270 -28.82 -4.82 -2.97
CA LEU A 270 -28.51 -3.74 -2.03
C LEU A 270 -29.34 -2.48 -2.27
N GLN A 271 -29.73 -2.19 -3.52
CA GLN A 271 -30.54 -1.02 -3.83
C GLN A 271 -31.93 -1.10 -3.20
N GLU A 272 -32.59 -2.26 -3.23
CA GLU A 272 -33.88 -2.47 -2.56
C GLU A 272 -33.80 -2.24 -1.04
N MET A 273 -32.69 -2.69 -0.43
CA MET A 273 -32.44 -2.46 1.00
C MET A 273 -32.22 -0.95 1.30
N LYS A 274 -31.45 -0.24 0.47
CA LYS A 274 -31.24 1.19 0.59
C LYS A 274 -32.53 1.99 0.43
N ASP A 275 -33.36 1.65 -0.55
CA ASP A 275 -34.64 2.29 -0.81
C ASP A 275 -35.59 2.08 0.38
N HIS A 276 -35.59 0.89 0.98
CA HIS A 276 -36.40 0.61 2.17
C HIS A 276 -35.91 1.40 3.39
N TYR A 277 -34.59 1.50 3.60
CA TYR A 277 -34.02 2.27 4.68
C TYR A 277 -34.34 3.78 4.56
N THR A 278 -34.25 4.30 3.34
CA THR A 278 -34.50 5.72 3.05
C THR A 278 -35.97 6.10 3.23
N ARG A 279 -36.93 5.23 2.90
CA ARG A 279 -38.36 5.53 3.10
C ARG A 279 -38.86 5.27 4.53
N GLY A 280 -38.05 4.64 5.39
CA GLY A 280 -38.46 4.18 6.71
C GLY A 280 -39.04 2.76 6.68
N GLY A 281 -38.95 2.06 7.82
CA GLY A 281 -39.43 0.68 7.99
C GLY A 281 -38.31 -0.36 8.13
N LEU A 282 -37.04 0.01 7.96
CA LEU A 282 -35.88 -0.86 8.14
C LEU A 282 -34.94 -0.33 9.22
N GLY A 283 -34.84 -1.04 10.34
CA GLY A 283 -34.00 -0.63 11.46
C GLY A 283 -32.49 -0.95 11.26
N ASP A 284 -31.62 -0.09 11.80
CA ASP A 284 -30.16 -0.18 11.75
C ASP A 284 -29.60 -1.54 12.16
N VAL A 285 -30.15 -2.13 13.21
CA VAL A 285 -29.70 -3.45 13.72
C VAL A 285 -29.82 -4.54 12.65
N LYS A 286 -30.87 -4.51 11.82
CA LYS A 286 -31.05 -5.48 10.75
C LYS A 286 -30.00 -5.30 9.66
N VAL A 287 -29.73 -4.04 9.26
CA VAL A 287 -28.71 -3.71 8.26
C VAL A 287 -27.31 -4.08 8.78
N LYS A 288 -26.99 -3.77 10.05
CA LYS A 288 -25.71 -4.15 10.67
C LYS A 288 -25.53 -5.67 10.78
N LYS A 289 -26.58 -6.43 11.09
CA LYS A 289 -26.52 -7.89 11.09
C LYS A 289 -26.23 -8.43 9.71
N PHE A 290 -26.84 -7.85 8.67
CA PHE A 290 -26.57 -8.24 7.30
C PHE A 290 -25.12 -7.92 6.92
N LEU A 291 -24.63 -6.70 7.21
CA LEU A 291 -23.22 -6.35 6.98
C LEU A 291 -22.26 -7.30 7.72
N ASN A 292 -22.59 -7.67 8.96
CA ASN A 292 -21.77 -8.63 9.71
C ASN A 292 -21.62 -9.96 8.95
N ASN A 293 -22.72 -10.51 8.45
CA ASN A 293 -22.69 -11.76 7.70
C ASN A 293 -21.89 -11.61 6.39
N VAL A 294 -22.06 -10.50 5.67
CA VAL A 294 -21.30 -10.17 4.46
C VAL A 294 -19.78 -10.14 4.74
N LEU A 295 -19.38 -9.48 5.82
CA LEU A 295 -17.96 -9.40 6.20
C LEU A 295 -17.42 -10.75 6.68
N LEU A 296 -18.18 -11.50 7.47
CA LEU A 296 -17.79 -12.82 7.94
C LEU A 296 -17.54 -13.76 6.76
N GLU A 297 -18.46 -13.80 5.78
CA GLU A 297 -18.32 -14.64 4.58
C GLU A 297 -17.14 -14.20 3.71
N THR A 298 -16.97 -12.89 3.52
CA THR A 298 -15.87 -12.34 2.72
C THR A 298 -14.51 -12.62 3.36
N LEU A 299 -14.38 -12.50 4.68
CA LEU A 299 -13.11 -12.65 5.38
C LEU A 299 -12.81 -14.11 5.76
N LYS A 300 -13.79 -14.99 5.75
CA LYS A 300 -13.64 -16.42 6.09
C LYS A 300 -12.50 -17.11 5.34
N PRO A 301 -12.39 -17.03 3.99
CA PRO A 301 -11.29 -17.65 3.28
C PRO A 301 -9.93 -17.02 3.58
N ILE A 302 -9.88 -15.71 3.86
CA ILE A 302 -8.66 -14.99 4.24
C ILE A 302 -8.19 -15.49 5.61
N ARG A 303 -9.07 -15.56 6.60
CA ARG A 303 -8.75 -16.06 7.94
C ARG A 303 -8.30 -17.53 7.90
N ALA A 304 -8.98 -18.38 7.14
CA ALA A 304 -8.60 -19.78 7.02
C ALA A 304 -7.18 -19.96 6.44
N LYS A 305 -6.83 -19.18 5.40
CA LYS A 305 -5.47 -19.18 4.86
C LYS A 305 -4.45 -18.62 5.85
N ARG A 306 -4.84 -17.61 6.63
CA ARG A 306 -3.96 -17.05 7.65
C ARG A 306 -3.64 -18.09 8.73
N ASP A 307 -4.65 -18.81 9.22
CA ASP A 307 -4.48 -19.91 10.18
C ASP A 307 -3.53 -21.01 9.67
N GLU A 308 -3.46 -21.21 8.36
CA GLU A 308 -2.51 -22.15 7.73
C GLU A 308 -1.09 -21.58 7.76
N TRP A 309 -0.90 -20.31 7.33
CA TRP A 309 0.42 -19.68 7.31
C TRP A 309 1.00 -19.43 8.69
N GLU A 310 0.19 -19.15 9.70
CA GLU A 310 0.63 -18.98 11.08
C GLU A 310 1.27 -20.25 11.67
N LYS A 311 1.00 -21.42 11.10
CA LYS A 311 1.62 -22.68 11.49
C LYS A 311 3.03 -22.87 10.92
N ASP A 312 3.41 -22.08 9.91
CA ASP A 312 4.71 -22.16 9.24
C ASP A 312 5.39 -20.80 9.10
N ILE A 313 5.62 -20.13 10.22
CA ILE A 313 6.35 -18.86 10.25
C ILE A 313 7.75 -18.95 9.64
N PRO A 314 8.54 -20.04 9.85
CA PRO A 314 9.80 -20.21 9.13
C PRO A 314 9.62 -20.18 7.61
N GLY A 315 8.59 -20.84 7.07
CA GLY A 315 8.27 -20.79 5.64
C GLY A 315 7.91 -19.41 5.14
N VAL A 316 7.20 -18.61 5.95
CA VAL A 316 6.92 -17.18 5.62
C VAL A 316 8.24 -16.39 5.50
N TYR A 317 9.19 -16.57 6.42
CA TYR A 317 10.50 -15.92 6.34
C TYR A 317 11.33 -16.38 5.14
N GLU A 318 11.25 -17.65 4.75
CA GLU A 318 11.91 -18.14 3.52
C GLU A 318 11.30 -17.49 2.24
N ILE A 319 9.99 -17.26 2.22
CA ILE A 319 9.33 -16.52 1.14
C ILE A 319 9.87 -15.08 1.06
N LEU A 320 9.89 -14.38 2.19
CA LEU A 320 10.42 -13.01 2.29
C LEU A 320 11.88 -12.95 1.85
N LYS A 321 12.71 -13.90 2.30
CA LYS A 321 14.12 -13.98 1.94
C LYS A 321 14.30 -14.14 0.44
N LYS A 322 13.65 -15.12 -0.18
CA LYS A 322 13.75 -15.36 -1.63
C LYS A 322 13.28 -14.16 -2.45
N GLY A 323 12.15 -13.55 -2.07
CA GLY A 323 11.65 -12.36 -2.74
C GLY A 323 12.60 -11.18 -2.60
N THR A 324 13.25 -11.03 -1.43
CA THR A 324 14.25 -9.99 -1.17
C THR A 324 15.54 -10.22 -1.96
N GLU A 325 16.08 -11.45 -1.98
CA GLU A 325 17.26 -11.81 -2.77
C GLU A 325 17.05 -11.54 -4.26
N ARG A 326 15.88 -11.88 -4.79
CA ARG A 326 15.51 -11.57 -6.18
C ARG A 326 15.44 -10.07 -6.43
N ALA A 327 14.87 -9.31 -5.51
CA ALA A 327 14.76 -7.87 -5.60
C ALA A 327 16.13 -7.17 -5.49
N GLU A 328 17.00 -7.64 -4.59
CA GLU A 328 18.37 -7.15 -4.44
C GLU A 328 19.17 -7.31 -5.74
N GLU A 329 19.08 -8.48 -6.38
CA GLU A 329 19.73 -8.71 -7.70
C GLU A 329 19.32 -7.66 -8.73
N VAL A 330 18.02 -7.34 -8.81
CA VAL A 330 17.51 -6.33 -9.76
C VAL A 330 17.97 -4.93 -9.39
N ALA A 331 17.92 -4.58 -8.10
CA ALA A 331 18.35 -3.29 -7.59
C ALA A 331 19.86 -3.08 -7.78
N ALA A 332 20.69 -4.10 -7.55
CA ALA A 332 22.13 -4.05 -7.77
C ALA A 332 22.49 -3.79 -9.24
N ASN A 333 21.77 -4.43 -10.17
CA ASN A 333 21.96 -4.17 -11.60
C ASN A 333 21.61 -2.72 -11.96
N THR A 334 20.49 -2.20 -11.47
CA THR A 334 20.10 -0.80 -11.70
C THR A 334 21.10 0.17 -11.08
N LEU A 335 21.56 -0.10 -9.84
CA LEU A 335 22.58 0.72 -9.19
C LEU A 335 23.89 0.74 -9.98
N SER A 336 24.32 -0.41 -10.52
CA SER A 336 25.51 -0.48 -11.39
C SER A 336 25.35 0.40 -12.65
N GLU A 337 24.19 0.34 -13.32
CA GLU A 337 23.90 1.21 -14.46
C GLU A 337 23.94 2.70 -14.07
N VAL A 338 23.36 3.06 -12.93
CA VAL A 338 23.37 4.43 -12.38
C VAL A 338 24.80 4.89 -12.12
N LYS A 339 25.62 4.08 -11.46
CA LYS A 339 27.04 4.40 -11.18
C LYS A 339 27.85 4.55 -12.46
N ASN A 340 27.60 3.72 -13.45
CA ASN A 340 28.23 3.83 -14.77
C ASN A 340 27.84 5.16 -15.46
N ALA A 341 26.56 5.50 -15.49
CA ALA A 341 26.06 6.75 -16.08
C ALA A 341 26.65 7.99 -15.36
N MET A 342 26.77 7.94 -14.03
CA MET A 342 27.36 9.00 -13.21
C MET A 342 28.91 9.03 -13.28
N LYS A 343 29.53 8.04 -13.92
CA LYS A 343 31.00 7.88 -14.01
C LYS A 343 31.70 7.75 -12.66
N ILE A 344 31.07 7.03 -11.72
CA ILE A 344 31.61 6.74 -10.37
C ILE A 344 31.93 5.26 -10.18
N ASN A 345 32.08 4.51 -11.26
CA ASN A 345 32.44 3.10 -11.34
C ASN A 345 33.96 2.90 -11.50
N TYR A 346 34.76 3.65 -10.74
CA TYR A 346 36.22 3.82 -10.89
C TYR A 346 37.02 2.53 -11.10
N PHE A 347 36.70 1.46 -10.40
CA PHE A 347 37.46 0.20 -10.46
C PHE A 347 37.04 -0.69 -11.65
N GLU A 348 35.89 -0.44 -12.23
CA GLU A 348 35.32 -1.18 -13.35
C GLU A 348 35.61 -0.48 -14.71
N ASP A 349 36.07 0.78 -14.68
CA ASP A 349 36.39 1.56 -15.85
C ASP A 349 37.87 1.39 -16.27
N ALA A 350 38.12 0.34 -17.04
CA ALA A 350 39.47 0.08 -17.56
C ALA A 350 40.01 1.22 -18.47
N ALA A 351 39.14 1.94 -19.16
CA ALA A 351 39.53 3.06 -20.03
C ALA A 351 40.02 4.24 -19.18
N LEU A 352 39.31 4.58 -18.10
CA LEU A 352 39.73 5.60 -17.14
C LEU A 352 41.09 5.24 -16.52
N ILE A 353 41.28 3.99 -16.10
CA ILE A 353 42.56 3.53 -15.51
C ILE A 353 43.69 3.67 -16.51
N ALA A 354 43.49 3.27 -17.77
CA ALA A 354 44.49 3.38 -18.83
C ALA A 354 44.82 4.86 -19.13
N GLU A 355 43.82 5.72 -19.26
CA GLU A 355 43.98 7.16 -19.46
C GLU A 355 44.79 7.80 -18.32
N GLN A 356 44.41 7.55 -17.10
CA GLN A 356 45.11 8.06 -15.92
C GLN A 356 46.55 7.54 -15.85
N THR A 357 46.75 6.25 -16.14
CA THR A 357 48.08 5.67 -16.18
C THR A 357 48.97 6.39 -17.20
N ASN A 358 48.46 6.67 -18.39
CA ASN A 358 49.20 7.38 -19.41
C ASN A 358 49.50 8.83 -19.05
N ARG A 359 48.52 9.52 -18.44
CA ARG A 359 48.64 10.91 -17.97
C ARG A 359 49.75 11.10 -16.95
N PHE A 360 49.96 10.13 -16.04
CA PHE A 360 50.93 10.22 -14.96
C PHE A 360 52.27 9.51 -15.24
N LYS A 361 52.43 8.86 -16.45
CA LYS A 361 53.69 8.29 -16.89
C LYS A 361 54.63 9.30 -17.57
N GLY A 362 54.13 10.45 -17.95
CA GLY A 362 54.87 11.51 -18.65
C GLY A 362 55.37 12.55 -17.74
#